data_3a44bb4eb6a682374e1545a44ed67a89
#
_entry.id   3a44bb4eb6a682374e1545a44ed67a89
#
_cell.length_a   1.000
_cell.length_b   1.000
_cell.length_c   1.000
_cell.angle_alpha   90.00
_cell.angle_beta   90.00
_cell.angle_gamma   90.00
#
_symmetry.space_group_name_H-M   'P 1'
#
loop_
_entity.id
_entity.type
_entity.pdbx_description
1 polymer ?
#
loop_
_entity_poly.entity_id
_entity_poly.type
_entity_poly.pdbx_seq_one_letter_code
_entity_poly.pdbx_strand_id
1 'polypeptide(L)'
;MSDKKEFKAESKRLLDLMINSIYTHKEIFLRELISNASDASDKLYYKALQENISGFSREDMAINLIVDKENRTLTIADEGIGMNKEELEEHLGTIANSGSFEFKNALEKGVSDVDIIGQFGVGFYSAFMVADEVDVYSKKYGEDKGYLWKSDTSDGYTIEEAEKATHGTTIVLHLKKDTEEEDYSKYLDQYEIERLVKKYSDYVHYPIKMDVTTSRKKEDSDEYEDVVENKTLNSQVPLWKRQKKDITKEEYDEFYKAKFNDFEAPQRVMHNTVEGAVSYTSLLFIPSKTPMNYYSQDYKKGLQLYSRGVFIMDHAEDLVPEHFRFVKGLVDSQDLNLNISREMLQHDRKMKVMANKIEKRIQTELENMLKDDRDEYVTFFKNFGMQLKFGIYNSYGMLKDKLQDLLMFYSSDKKELITLKEYVEAMPEGQKEIYFASGETIEKCDLLPQVESVKSKGYDVLYMTDNVDEFCLQMMRDYDSKTFKNVTQGDLDLETEDEKKELEQKTEDNKTLLEIVKKALGDKVQDVKLSHRLKSHPVCLASGDGVSFEMEKVLNQMPDAQGVKAGRILEINPDHDLFKSLQSVYEKEPVKIDEYASILFDQALLIAGFSIDDPVEFSNKITKLMIEASK
;
A
#
# COMPACT_ATOMS: atom_id res chain seq x y z
N MET A 1 -11.58 4.96 -57.73
CA MET A 1 -10.55 5.01 -56.68
C MET A 1 -10.85 6.22 -55.82
N SER A 2 -11.15 6.06 -54.55
CA SER A 2 -11.34 7.20 -53.66
C SER A 2 -9.96 7.78 -53.33
N ASP A 3 -9.75 9.06 -53.69
CA ASP A 3 -8.52 9.77 -53.33
C ASP A 3 -8.45 9.87 -51.79
N LYS A 4 -7.42 9.24 -51.20
CA LYS A 4 -7.11 9.38 -49.78
C LYS A 4 -6.60 10.80 -49.56
N LYS A 5 -7.38 11.64 -48.83
CA LYS A 5 -6.98 12.98 -48.44
C LYS A 5 -6.29 12.94 -47.09
N GLU A 6 -5.18 13.68 -46.98
CA GLU A 6 -4.49 13.88 -45.70
C GLU A 6 -5.25 14.90 -44.84
N PHE A 7 -5.21 14.70 -43.52
CA PHE A 7 -5.74 15.67 -42.56
C PHE A 7 -4.84 16.91 -42.55
N LYS A 8 -5.42 18.09 -42.57
CA LYS A 8 -4.71 19.36 -42.39
C LYS A 8 -4.74 19.72 -40.89
N ALA A 9 -3.61 20.06 -40.31
CA ALA A 9 -3.48 20.48 -38.93
C ALA A 9 -3.40 22.02 -38.83
N GLU A 10 -4.12 22.63 -37.88
CA GLU A 10 -3.90 24.01 -37.46
C GLU A 10 -2.83 24.00 -36.34
N SER A 11 -1.60 24.37 -36.68
CA SER A 11 -0.43 24.28 -35.80
C SER A 11 -0.64 25.04 -34.49
N LYS A 12 -1.24 26.23 -34.52
CA LYS A 12 -1.55 27.04 -33.33
C LYS A 12 -2.48 26.30 -32.37
N ARG A 13 -3.57 25.74 -32.86
CA ARG A 13 -4.56 25.03 -32.05
C ARG A 13 -4.01 23.72 -31.49
N LEU A 14 -3.14 23.04 -32.23
CA LEU A 14 -2.43 21.86 -31.73
C LEU A 14 -1.47 22.24 -30.60
N LEU A 15 -0.71 23.34 -30.73
CA LEU A 15 0.17 23.83 -29.71
C LEU A 15 -0.58 24.20 -28.42
N ASP A 16 -1.72 24.92 -28.56
CA ASP A 16 -2.58 25.25 -27.42
C ASP A 16 -3.14 24.01 -26.71
N LEU A 17 -3.55 22.99 -27.47
CA LEU A 17 -4.00 21.71 -26.88
C LEU A 17 -2.85 20.98 -26.19
N MET A 18 -1.65 21.03 -26.73
CA MET A 18 -0.47 20.39 -26.13
C MET A 18 -0.06 21.08 -24.82
N ILE A 19 -0.04 22.41 -24.81
CA ILE A 19 0.32 23.19 -23.62
C ILE A 19 -0.71 23.03 -22.50
N ASN A 20 -2.01 23.00 -22.83
CA ASN A 20 -3.08 23.08 -21.84
C ASN A 20 -3.76 21.75 -21.51
N SER A 21 -3.49 20.66 -22.27
CA SER A 21 -4.25 19.40 -22.12
C SER A 21 -3.40 18.14 -22.00
N ILE A 22 -2.12 18.18 -22.39
CA ILE A 22 -1.26 16.98 -22.34
C ILE A 22 -0.72 16.75 -20.93
N TYR A 23 -0.36 17.82 -20.23
CA TYR A 23 0.23 17.74 -18.90
C TYR A 23 -0.75 18.17 -17.83
N THR A 24 -0.89 17.35 -16.79
CA THR A 24 -1.76 17.63 -15.64
C THR A 24 -1.13 18.65 -14.68
N HIS A 25 0.21 18.63 -14.56
CA HIS A 25 0.96 19.46 -13.63
C HIS A 25 1.95 20.36 -14.37
N LYS A 26 1.85 21.67 -14.17
CA LYS A 26 2.74 22.65 -14.83
C LYS A 26 4.21 22.47 -14.46
N GLU A 27 4.51 22.03 -13.24
CA GLU A 27 5.87 21.84 -12.74
C GLU A 27 6.72 20.84 -13.54
N ILE A 28 6.08 20.04 -14.39
CA ILE A 28 6.74 19.07 -15.28
C ILE A 28 7.62 19.73 -16.34
N PHE A 29 7.41 21.02 -16.65
CA PHE A 29 8.25 21.74 -17.61
C PHE A 29 9.74 21.59 -17.31
N LEU A 30 10.13 21.68 -16.03
CA LEU A 30 11.53 21.59 -15.63
C LEU A 30 12.10 20.19 -15.90
N ARG A 31 11.35 19.15 -15.62
CA ARG A 31 11.71 17.77 -15.97
C ARG A 31 11.97 17.59 -17.46
N GLU A 32 11.06 18.08 -18.29
CA GLU A 32 11.16 17.92 -19.74
C GLU A 32 12.38 18.68 -20.31
N LEU A 33 12.64 19.89 -19.84
CA LEU A 33 13.80 20.67 -20.29
C LEU A 33 15.12 20.07 -19.81
N ILE A 34 15.21 19.61 -18.57
CA ILE A 34 16.38 18.88 -18.05
C ILE A 34 16.59 17.56 -18.83
N SER A 35 15.53 16.85 -19.16
CA SER A 35 15.62 15.62 -19.96
C SER A 35 16.17 15.90 -21.36
N ASN A 36 15.75 16.99 -22.00
CA ASN A 36 16.28 17.40 -23.30
C ASN A 36 17.76 17.81 -23.22
N ALA A 37 18.17 18.49 -22.15
CA ALA A 37 19.56 18.85 -21.90
C ALA A 37 20.44 17.60 -21.68
N SER A 38 19.91 16.61 -20.93
CA SER A 38 20.56 15.30 -20.74
C SER A 38 20.73 14.56 -22.07
N ASP A 39 19.69 14.48 -22.90
CA ASP A 39 19.74 13.84 -24.21
C ASP A 39 20.75 14.53 -25.16
N ALA A 40 20.85 15.87 -25.11
CA ALA A 40 21.81 16.61 -25.90
C ALA A 40 23.27 16.32 -25.46
N SER A 41 23.48 16.14 -24.17
CA SER A 41 24.76 15.74 -23.60
C SER A 41 25.12 14.29 -23.96
N ASP A 42 24.18 13.36 -23.90
CA ASP A 42 24.38 11.96 -24.32
C ASP A 42 24.72 11.85 -25.81
N LYS A 43 24.08 12.65 -26.67
CA LYS A 43 24.43 12.70 -28.11
C LYS A 43 25.88 13.14 -28.34
N LEU A 44 26.32 14.16 -27.62
CA LEU A 44 27.71 14.64 -27.73
C LEU A 44 28.69 13.62 -27.16
N TYR A 45 28.41 13.06 -25.98
CA TYR A 45 29.25 12.04 -25.36
C TYR A 45 29.42 10.81 -26.27
N TYR A 46 28.35 10.35 -26.89
CA TYR A 46 28.38 9.23 -27.84
C TYR A 46 29.17 9.57 -29.10
N LYS A 47 29.00 10.76 -29.67
CA LYS A 47 29.77 11.24 -30.80
C LYS A 47 31.27 11.28 -30.48
N ALA A 48 31.64 11.78 -29.30
CA ALA A 48 33.01 11.84 -28.83
C ALA A 48 33.62 10.44 -28.69
N LEU A 49 32.86 9.45 -28.20
CA LEU A 49 33.31 8.04 -28.15
C LEU A 49 33.53 7.44 -29.54
N GLN A 50 32.63 7.68 -30.49
CA GLN A 50 32.77 7.17 -31.86
C GLN A 50 33.96 7.76 -32.60
N GLU A 51 34.22 9.04 -32.41
CA GLU A 51 35.29 9.78 -33.08
C GLU A 51 36.61 9.72 -32.29
N ASN A 52 36.66 8.97 -31.14
CA ASN A 52 37.82 8.85 -30.25
C ASN A 52 38.34 10.23 -29.76
N ILE A 53 37.47 11.18 -29.52
CA ILE A 53 37.82 12.49 -29.00
C ILE A 53 38.05 12.36 -27.48
N SER A 54 39.27 12.66 -27.03
CA SER A 54 39.61 12.67 -25.60
C SER A 54 39.18 13.96 -24.91
N GLY A 55 38.85 13.88 -23.62
CA GLY A 55 38.56 15.05 -22.79
C GLY A 55 37.07 15.31 -22.49
N PHE A 56 36.19 14.39 -22.88
CA PHE A 56 34.77 14.44 -22.49
C PHE A 56 34.51 13.45 -21.34
N SER A 57 34.18 13.96 -20.16
CA SER A 57 33.64 13.14 -19.08
C SER A 57 32.20 13.59 -18.78
N ARG A 58 31.35 12.68 -18.30
CA ARG A 58 29.99 13.02 -17.89
C ARG A 58 29.96 14.04 -16.74
N GLU A 59 30.99 14.03 -15.90
CA GLU A 59 31.11 14.94 -14.76
C GLU A 59 31.36 16.40 -15.19
N ASP A 60 31.97 16.61 -16.35
CA ASP A 60 32.27 17.92 -16.91
C ASP A 60 31.07 18.53 -17.67
N MET A 61 30.08 17.70 -18.07
CA MET A 61 28.93 18.12 -18.86
C MET A 61 27.73 18.49 -17.95
N ALA A 62 27.87 19.55 -17.17
CA ALA A 62 26.84 19.96 -16.23
C ALA A 62 25.63 20.64 -16.93
N ILE A 63 24.44 20.40 -16.39
CA ILE A 63 23.23 21.18 -16.69
C ILE A 63 23.14 22.29 -15.64
N ASN A 64 23.21 23.55 -16.07
CA ASN A 64 23.20 24.68 -15.18
C ASN A 64 21.82 25.34 -15.14
N LEU A 65 21.30 25.53 -13.93
CA LEU A 65 20.05 26.27 -13.67
C LEU A 65 20.42 27.63 -13.10
N ILE A 66 19.88 28.72 -13.69
CA ILE A 66 20.16 30.07 -13.25
C ILE A 66 18.81 30.79 -13.04
N VAL A 67 18.63 31.31 -11.84
CA VAL A 67 17.43 32.05 -11.44
C VAL A 67 17.76 33.54 -11.38
N ASP A 68 17.02 34.35 -12.15
CA ASP A 68 17.07 35.80 -12.07
C ASP A 68 15.71 36.36 -11.63
N LYS A 69 15.63 36.74 -10.35
CA LYS A 69 14.39 37.27 -9.75
C LYS A 69 14.01 38.65 -10.28
N GLU A 70 14.99 39.47 -10.64
CA GLU A 70 14.75 40.83 -11.09
C GLU A 70 14.11 40.85 -12.49
N ASN A 71 14.65 40.05 -13.39
CA ASN A 71 14.13 39.89 -14.76
C ASN A 71 13.04 38.81 -14.88
N ARG A 72 12.71 38.13 -13.78
CA ARG A 72 11.75 37.00 -13.75
C ARG A 72 12.09 35.91 -14.76
N THR A 73 13.36 35.52 -14.85
CA THR A 73 13.79 34.47 -15.77
C THR A 73 14.33 33.24 -15.04
N LEU A 74 14.05 32.08 -15.59
CA LEU A 74 14.71 30.82 -15.25
C LEU A 74 15.44 30.33 -16.49
N THR A 75 16.74 30.12 -16.37
CA THR A 75 17.60 29.64 -17.45
C THR A 75 18.02 28.19 -17.22
N ILE A 76 17.93 27.36 -18.26
CA ILE A 76 18.44 25.99 -18.32
C ILE A 76 19.52 25.93 -19.39
N ALA A 77 20.76 25.65 -19.02
CA ALA A 77 21.89 25.61 -19.95
C ALA A 77 22.62 24.27 -19.91
N ASP A 78 22.86 23.70 -21.08
CA ASP A 78 23.68 22.50 -21.28
C ASP A 78 24.89 22.79 -22.17
N GLU A 79 25.91 21.94 -22.05
CA GLU A 79 27.06 21.87 -22.93
C GLU A 79 27.01 20.64 -23.83
N GLY A 80 25.80 20.26 -24.28
CA GLY A 80 25.55 19.14 -25.17
C GLY A 80 25.94 19.45 -26.63
N ILE A 81 25.39 18.64 -27.54
CA ILE A 81 25.74 18.71 -28.97
C ILE A 81 25.33 20.06 -29.62
N GLY A 82 24.35 20.76 -29.06
CA GLY A 82 23.78 21.98 -29.63
C GLY A 82 23.10 21.77 -30.98
N MET A 83 22.62 22.87 -31.56
CA MET A 83 21.88 22.88 -32.83
C MET A 83 22.35 24.03 -33.71
N ASN A 84 22.41 23.80 -35.04
CA ASN A 84 22.54 24.86 -36.02
C ASN A 84 21.16 25.41 -36.42
N LYS A 85 21.13 26.33 -37.39
CA LYS A 85 19.91 27.01 -37.80
C LYS A 85 18.84 26.05 -38.35
N GLU A 86 19.27 25.14 -39.18
CA GLU A 86 18.38 24.15 -39.83
C GLU A 86 17.80 23.18 -38.78
N GLU A 87 18.60 22.77 -37.84
CA GLU A 87 18.16 21.89 -36.74
C GLU A 87 17.24 22.61 -35.75
N LEU A 88 17.45 23.90 -35.48
CA LEU A 88 16.51 24.72 -34.69
C LEU A 88 15.15 24.81 -35.36
N GLU A 89 15.15 25.03 -36.68
CA GLU A 89 13.90 25.09 -37.47
C GLU A 89 13.20 23.72 -37.49
N GLU A 90 13.96 22.65 -37.64
CA GLU A 90 13.42 21.29 -37.73
C GLU A 90 12.89 20.78 -36.37
N HIS A 91 13.65 20.97 -35.25
CA HIS A 91 13.33 20.38 -33.96
C HIS A 91 12.47 21.28 -33.06
N LEU A 92 12.57 22.61 -33.19
CA LEU A 92 11.75 23.55 -32.40
C LEU A 92 10.65 24.23 -33.24
N GLY A 93 10.80 24.23 -34.55
CA GLY A 93 9.79 24.78 -35.46
C GLY A 93 8.75 23.76 -35.93
N THR A 94 9.00 22.47 -35.77
CA THR A 94 8.09 21.38 -36.14
C THR A 94 7.56 20.64 -34.95
N ILE A 95 6.25 20.72 -34.69
CA ILE A 95 5.60 20.06 -33.55
C ILE A 95 5.66 18.53 -33.71
N ALA A 96 6.01 17.82 -32.63
CA ALA A 96 6.13 16.36 -32.57
C ALA A 96 7.28 15.78 -33.42
N ASN A 97 8.28 16.57 -33.75
CA ASN A 97 9.54 16.08 -34.32
C ASN A 97 10.60 15.94 -33.22
N SER A 98 11.16 14.72 -33.05
CA SER A 98 12.15 14.42 -32.01
C SER A 98 13.47 13.97 -32.62
N GLY A 99 14.45 14.85 -32.61
CA GLY A 99 15.83 14.51 -32.99
C GLY A 99 16.47 13.44 -32.06
N SER A 100 15.92 13.26 -30.86
CA SER A 100 16.31 12.17 -29.93
C SER A 100 15.75 10.82 -30.38
N PHE A 101 14.55 10.78 -30.95
CA PHE A 101 13.95 9.57 -31.51
C PHE A 101 14.69 9.13 -32.79
N GLU A 102 15.05 10.06 -33.66
CA GLU A 102 15.85 9.75 -34.86
C GLU A 102 17.22 9.21 -34.52
N PHE A 103 17.88 9.79 -33.52
CA PHE A 103 19.16 9.32 -33.02
C PHE A 103 19.04 7.91 -32.43
N LYS A 104 18.00 7.61 -31.67
CA LYS A 104 17.71 6.28 -31.14
C LYS A 104 17.54 5.25 -32.24
N ASN A 105 16.77 5.54 -33.29
CA ASN A 105 16.55 4.65 -34.42
C ASN A 105 17.83 4.38 -35.23
N ALA A 106 18.74 5.35 -35.25
CA ALA A 106 20.05 5.17 -35.87
C ALA A 106 20.97 4.26 -35.05
N LEU A 107 20.83 4.25 -33.72
CA LEU A 107 21.59 3.42 -32.77
C LEU A 107 21.11 1.97 -32.68
N GLU A 108 19.82 1.68 -32.82
CA GLU A 108 19.26 0.31 -32.75
C GLU A 108 19.90 -0.66 -33.73
N LYS A 109 20.68 -0.14 -34.67
CA LYS A 109 21.48 -0.93 -35.62
C LYS A 109 22.85 -1.35 -35.12
N GLY A 110 23.27 -1.00 -33.90
CA GLY A 110 24.63 -1.36 -33.49
C GLY A 110 25.10 -1.21 -32.04
N VAL A 111 24.42 -0.52 -31.13
CA VAL A 111 24.91 -0.28 -29.74
C VAL A 111 23.77 -0.20 -28.73
N SER A 112 23.91 -0.89 -27.60
CA SER A 112 22.83 -1.18 -26.64
C SER A 112 22.70 -0.23 -25.45
N ASP A 113 23.47 0.84 -25.30
CA ASP A 113 23.63 1.52 -24.01
C ASP A 113 23.42 3.06 -24.00
N VAL A 114 22.54 3.59 -24.85
CA VAL A 114 22.19 5.02 -24.80
C VAL A 114 20.77 5.21 -24.23
N ASP A 115 20.69 5.77 -23.04
CA ASP A 115 19.45 6.02 -22.31
C ASP A 115 18.79 7.33 -22.77
N ILE A 116 18.27 7.39 -24.00
CA ILE A 116 17.56 8.57 -24.50
C ILE A 116 16.20 8.68 -23.83
N ILE A 117 15.94 9.85 -23.21
CA ILE A 117 14.75 10.14 -22.43
C ILE A 117 13.65 10.74 -23.31
N GLY A 118 13.96 11.75 -24.17
CA GLY A 118 13.01 12.51 -24.98
C GLY A 118 12.60 11.83 -26.29
N GLN A 119 11.44 11.17 -26.34
CA GLN A 119 11.01 10.37 -27.50
C GLN A 119 9.88 10.99 -28.34
N PHE A 120 9.15 11.97 -27.79
CA PHE A 120 7.86 12.43 -28.39
C PHE A 120 7.95 13.78 -29.13
N GLY A 121 9.04 14.54 -28.97
CA GLY A 121 9.21 15.85 -29.63
C GLY A 121 8.24 16.94 -29.16
N VAL A 122 7.67 16.78 -27.96
CA VAL A 122 6.68 17.72 -27.40
C VAL A 122 7.12 18.31 -26.07
N GLY A 123 8.10 17.72 -25.41
CA GLY A 123 8.56 18.13 -24.08
C GLY A 123 9.02 19.59 -24.01
N PHE A 124 9.66 20.09 -25.08
CA PHE A 124 10.12 21.48 -25.15
C PHE A 124 8.98 22.49 -24.98
N TYR A 125 7.82 22.22 -25.58
CA TYR A 125 6.68 23.15 -25.54
C TYR A 125 6.03 23.26 -24.15
N SER A 126 6.37 22.38 -23.20
CA SER A 126 5.98 22.53 -21.81
C SER A 126 6.52 23.82 -21.17
N ALA A 127 7.57 24.42 -21.72
CA ALA A 127 8.10 25.73 -21.35
C ALA A 127 7.01 26.82 -21.36
N PHE A 128 6.11 26.80 -22.35
CA PHE A 128 5.01 27.75 -22.48
C PHE A 128 3.89 27.58 -21.46
N MET A 129 3.89 26.53 -20.67
CA MET A 129 2.99 26.39 -19.52
C MET A 129 3.30 27.43 -18.44
N VAL A 130 4.57 27.86 -18.32
CA VAL A 130 5.07 28.74 -17.27
C VAL A 130 5.68 30.04 -17.78
N ALA A 131 6.03 30.13 -19.07
CA ALA A 131 6.67 31.29 -19.69
C ALA A 131 5.78 31.95 -20.74
N ASP A 132 5.85 33.29 -20.84
CA ASP A 132 5.21 34.07 -21.91
C ASP A 132 6.13 34.19 -23.13
N GLU A 133 7.44 34.13 -22.91
CA GLU A 133 8.46 34.20 -23.95
C GLU A 133 9.56 33.17 -23.65
N VAL A 134 10.08 32.53 -24.69
CA VAL A 134 11.17 31.54 -24.60
C VAL A 134 12.26 31.91 -25.60
N ASP A 135 13.47 32.14 -25.11
CA ASP A 135 14.67 32.37 -25.91
C ASP A 135 15.57 31.12 -25.85
N VAL A 136 15.99 30.62 -27.02
CA VAL A 136 16.87 29.45 -27.13
C VAL A 136 18.13 29.83 -27.89
N TYR A 137 19.23 30.00 -27.16
CA TYR A 137 20.56 30.18 -27.72
C TYR A 137 21.19 28.82 -27.95
N SER A 138 21.56 28.49 -29.20
CA SER A 138 22.20 27.21 -29.48
C SER A 138 23.39 27.38 -30.42
N LYS A 139 24.44 26.60 -30.16
CA LYS A 139 25.62 26.48 -31.00
C LYS A 139 26.00 25.02 -31.14
N LYS A 140 26.01 24.53 -32.38
CA LYS A 140 26.33 23.13 -32.64
C LYS A 140 27.83 22.85 -32.42
N TYR A 141 28.12 21.70 -31.82
CA TYR A 141 29.49 21.25 -31.63
C TYR A 141 30.25 21.13 -32.96
N GLY A 142 31.39 21.80 -33.05
CA GLY A 142 32.24 21.85 -34.24
C GLY A 142 31.87 22.94 -35.25
N GLU A 143 30.88 23.79 -34.95
CA GLU A 143 30.51 24.95 -35.76
C GLU A 143 30.88 26.27 -35.07
N ASP A 144 31.17 27.33 -35.84
CA ASP A 144 31.61 28.62 -35.31
C ASP A 144 30.43 29.54 -34.95
N LYS A 145 29.29 29.37 -35.61
CA LYS A 145 28.13 30.22 -35.48
C LYS A 145 27.14 29.74 -34.42
N GLY A 146 26.67 30.65 -33.60
CA GLY A 146 25.52 30.46 -32.73
C GLY A 146 24.27 31.11 -33.28
N TYR A 147 23.10 30.66 -32.82
CA TYR A 147 21.80 31.13 -33.23
C TYR A 147 20.89 31.36 -32.02
N LEU A 148 20.00 32.34 -32.14
CA LEU A 148 18.89 32.59 -31.22
C LEU A 148 17.59 32.24 -31.92
N TRP A 149 16.90 31.24 -31.38
CA TRP A 149 15.49 30.98 -31.66
C TRP A 149 14.65 31.65 -30.57
N LYS A 150 13.63 32.39 -30.96
CA LYS A 150 12.78 33.16 -30.05
C LYS A 150 11.32 33.01 -30.39
N SER A 151 10.47 32.78 -29.37
CA SER A 151 9.01 32.73 -29.52
C SER A 151 8.29 33.34 -28.32
N ASP A 152 7.27 34.14 -28.58
CA ASP A 152 6.37 34.74 -27.60
C ASP A 152 5.00 34.05 -27.55
N THR A 153 5.00 32.78 -27.45
CA THR A 153 3.87 31.82 -27.30
C THR A 153 3.33 31.17 -28.57
N SER A 154 2.45 31.74 -29.32
CA SER A 154 1.63 30.92 -30.24
C SER A 154 1.63 31.40 -31.67
N ASP A 155 2.22 32.57 -31.96
CA ASP A 155 2.09 33.20 -33.26
C ASP A 155 3.24 32.91 -34.21
N GLY A 156 4.25 32.17 -33.74
CA GLY A 156 5.42 31.79 -34.52
C GLY A 156 6.72 31.98 -33.78
N TYR A 157 7.82 31.90 -34.47
CA TYR A 157 9.16 32.06 -33.94
C TYR A 157 10.06 32.81 -34.92
N THR A 158 11.16 33.36 -34.41
CA THR A 158 12.22 33.95 -35.22
C THR A 158 13.54 33.21 -34.97
N ILE A 159 14.43 33.17 -35.98
CA ILE A 159 15.79 32.67 -35.83
C ILE A 159 16.76 33.69 -36.40
N GLU A 160 17.72 34.11 -35.58
CA GLU A 160 18.77 35.03 -35.96
C GLU A 160 20.16 34.54 -35.52
N GLU A 161 21.23 35.03 -36.16
CA GLU A 161 22.59 34.75 -35.67
C GLU A 161 22.82 35.46 -34.34
N ALA A 162 23.39 34.72 -33.35
CA ALA A 162 23.68 35.24 -32.03
C ALA A 162 25.04 34.74 -31.55
N GLU A 163 25.71 35.53 -30.74
CA GLU A 163 26.97 35.11 -30.11
C GLU A 163 26.71 34.10 -29.00
N LYS A 164 27.37 32.94 -29.08
CA LYS A 164 27.43 31.94 -28.02
C LYS A 164 28.85 31.40 -27.94
N ALA A 165 29.47 31.56 -26.78
CA ALA A 165 30.88 31.25 -26.59
C ALA A 165 31.17 29.76 -26.73
N THR A 166 30.40 28.91 -26.01
CA THR A 166 30.54 27.45 -26.00
C THR A 166 29.44 26.78 -26.84
N HIS A 167 29.68 25.54 -27.26
CA HIS A 167 28.64 24.70 -27.84
C HIS A 167 27.54 24.38 -26.80
N GLY A 168 26.45 23.73 -27.24
CA GLY A 168 25.31 23.37 -26.40
C GLY A 168 24.15 24.33 -26.54
N THR A 169 23.16 24.21 -25.66
CA THR A 169 21.93 24.97 -25.70
C THR A 169 21.65 25.68 -24.39
N THR A 170 21.17 26.92 -24.47
CA THR A 170 20.74 27.73 -23.31
C THR A 170 19.32 28.19 -23.56
N ILE A 171 18.39 27.75 -22.72
CA ILE A 171 16.97 28.09 -22.77
C ILE A 171 16.69 29.09 -21.67
N VAL A 172 16.19 30.28 -22.01
CA VAL A 172 15.77 31.33 -21.10
C VAL A 172 14.25 31.41 -21.11
N LEU A 173 13.64 31.17 -19.98
CA LEU A 173 12.20 31.25 -19.76
C LEU A 173 11.86 32.58 -19.11
N HIS A 174 11.11 33.43 -19.80
CA HIS A 174 10.53 34.65 -19.24
C HIS A 174 9.19 34.28 -18.59
N LEU A 175 9.20 34.13 -17.25
CA LEU A 175 8.07 33.58 -16.52
C LEU A 175 6.86 34.48 -16.53
N LYS A 176 5.69 33.89 -16.68
CA LYS A 176 4.38 34.52 -16.59
C LYS A 176 4.24 35.31 -15.29
N LYS A 177 3.41 36.34 -15.32
CA LYS A 177 3.01 37.07 -14.12
C LYS A 177 2.10 36.20 -13.27
N ASP A 178 2.18 36.37 -11.97
CA ASP A 178 1.29 35.70 -11.04
C ASP A 178 -0.15 36.15 -11.23
N THR A 179 -1.10 35.25 -11.04
CA THR A 179 -2.53 35.51 -11.11
C THR A 179 -3.18 35.12 -9.78
N GLU A 180 -4.48 35.36 -9.62
CA GLU A 180 -5.21 34.93 -8.42
C GLU A 180 -5.25 33.40 -8.27
N GLU A 181 -5.14 32.65 -9.36
CA GLU A 181 -5.22 31.19 -9.39
C GLU A 181 -3.84 30.52 -9.46
N GLU A 182 -2.80 31.21 -9.95
CA GLU A 182 -1.50 30.61 -10.26
C GLU A 182 -0.32 31.49 -9.80
N ASP A 183 0.55 30.89 -9.02
CA ASP A 183 1.82 31.47 -8.59
C ASP A 183 2.98 30.95 -9.44
N TYR A 184 3.46 31.76 -10.39
CA TYR A 184 4.62 31.45 -11.23
C TYR A 184 5.94 31.89 -10.57
N SER A 185 5.90 32.86 -9.61
CA SER A 185 7.06 33.34 -8.88
C SER A 185 7.73 32.23 -8.08
N LYS A 186 6.99 31.17 -7.70
CA LYS A 186 7.55 29.99 -7.03
C LYS A 186 8.71 29.34 -7.81
N TYR A 187 8.69 29.42 -9.16
CA TYR A 187 9.77 28.88 -10.00
C TYR A 187 11.02 29.78 -10.03
N LEU A 188 11.01 30.92 -9.32
CA LEU A 188 12.17 31.75 -9.04
C LEU A 188 12.73 31.52 -7.62
N ASP A 189 12.15 30.59 -6.88
CA ASP A 189 12.64 30.23 -5.54
C ASP A 189 13.59 29.04 -5.61
N GLN A 190 14.79 29.20 -5.03
CA GLN A 190 15.84 28.18 -5.07
C GLN A 190 15.41 26.86 -4.41
N TYR A 191 14.61 26.90 -3.35
CA TYR A 191 14.16 25.71 -2.63
C TYR A 191 13.12 24.95 -3.45
N GLU A 192 12.26 25.67 -4.17
CA GLU A 192 11.29 25.05 -5.08
C GLU A 192 11.99 24.38 -6.26
N ILE A 193 12.99 25.02 -6.87
CA ILE A 193 13.80 24.40 -7.94
C ILE A 193 14.52 23.17 -7.42
N GLU A 194 15.15 23.23 -6.25
CA GLU A 194 15.81 22.06 -5.62
C GLU A 194 14.80 20.93 -5.39
N ARG A 195 13.61 21.25 -4.87
CA ARG A 195 12.52 20.28 -4.67
C ARG A 195 12.09 19.60 -5.98
N LEU A 196 11.92 20.38 -7.05
CA LEU A 196 11.52 19.86 -8.35
C LEU A 196 12.60 18.97 -8.97
N VAL A 197 13.85 19.38 -8.90
CA VAL A 197 15.00 18.57 -9.38
C VAL A 197 15.05 17.25 -8.60
N LYS A 198 14.95 17.28 -7.28
CA LYS A 198 14.93 16.09 -6.43
C LYS A 198 13.76 15.17 -6.73
N LYS A 199 12.60 15.73 -7.01
CA LYS A 199 11.39 14.95 -7.31
C LYS A 199 11.47 14.25 -8.67
N TYR A 200 11.85 14.99 -9.72
CA TYR A 200 11.66 14.54 -11.10
C TYR A 200 12.94 14.13 -11.83
N SER A 201 14.09 14.70 -11.45
CA SER A 201 15.35 14.61 -12.20
C SER A 201 16.55 14.21 -11.33
N ASP A 202 16.31 13.69 -10.12
CA ASP A 202 17.37 13.35 -9.15
C ASP A 202 18.41 12.38 -9.70
N TYR A 203 18.00 11.52 -10.63
CA TYR A 203 18.85 10.45 -11.17
C TYR A 203 19.23 10.65 -12.65
N VAL A 204 19.14 11.88 -13.13
CA VAL A 204 19.76 12.27 -14.40
C VAL A 204 21.28 12.12 -14.26
N HIS A 205 21.91 11.49 -15.26
CA HIS A 205 23.33 11.09 -15.20
C HIS A 205 24.32 12.25 -15.16
N TYR A 206 23.88 13.44 -15.53
CA TYR A 206 24.68 14.67 -15.54
C TYR A 206 24.44 15.49 -14.30
N PRO A 207 25.48 16.16 -13.73
CA PRO A 207 25.28 17.03 -12.58
C PRO A 207 24.38 18.21 -12.94
N ILE A 208 23.32 18.41 -12.18
CA ILE A 208 22.44 19.57 -12.30
C ILE A 208 22.89 20.57 -11.23
N LYS A 209 23.43 21.70 -11.67
CA LYS A 209 24.05 22.70 -10.81
C LYS A 209 23.24 23.98 -10.75
N MET A 210 23.24 24.60 -9.59
CA MET A 210 22.62 25.90 -9.36
C MET A 210 23.42 26.66 -8.29
N ASP A 211 23.51 27.99 -8.44
CA ASP A 211 24.02 28.85 -7.37
C ASP A 211 22.93 29.00 -6.30
N VAL A 212 23.22 28.54 -5.10
CA VAL A 212 22.31 28.56 -3.94
C VAL A 212 22.85 29.49 -2.89
N THR A 213 22.01 30.44 -2.45
CA THR A 213 22.33 31.34 -1.35
C THR A 213 21.94 30.67 -0.03
N THR A 214 22.93 30.50 0.85
CA THR A 214 22.75 30.00 2.22
C THR A 214 23.20 31.00 3.24
N SER A 215 22.40 31.23 4.27
CA SER A 215 22.79 32.07 5.40
C SER A 215 23.62 31.28 6.40
N ARG A 216 24.89 31.64 6.56
CA ARG A 216 25.79 31.01 7.52
C ARG A 216 26.10 31.98 8.65
N LYS A 217 26.21 31.46 9.88
CA LYS A 217 26.67 32.24 11.02
C LYS A 217 28.16 32.54 10.84
N LYS A 218 28.53 33.81 10.94
CA LYS A 218 29.95 34.23 10.90
C LYS A 218 30.72 33.61 12.07
N GLU A 219 31.96 33.19 11.80
CA GLU A 219 32.88 32.79 12.87
C GLU A 219 33.06 33.97 13.81
N ASP A 220 32.85 33.80 15.11
CA ASP A 220 33.01 34.80 16.18
C ASP A 220 31.92 35.88 16.34
N SER A 221 30.76 35.79 15.70
CA SER A 221 29.63 36.71 15.93
C SER A 221 28.27 36.01 15.87
N ASP A 222 27.21 36.68 16.37
CA ASP A 222 25.84 36.23 16.21
C ASP A 222 25.20 36.74 14.89
N GLU A 223 25.99 37.34 14.03
CA GLU A 223 25.54 37.81 12.73
C GLU A 223 25.57 36.68 11.69
N TYR A 224 24.63 36.71 10.76
CA TYR A 224 24.59 35.83 9.61
C TYR A 224 25.08 36.56 8.36
N GLU A 225 25.75 35.82 7.48
CA GLU A 225 26.14 36.30 6.16
C GLU A 225 25.57 35.35 5.09
N ASP A 226 25.18 35.92 3.96
CA ASP A 226 24.73 35.17 2.82
C ASP A 226 25.93 34.73 1.98
N VAL A 227 26.06 33.42 1.80
CA VAL A 227 27.13 32.82 1.00
C VAL A 227 26.48 32.15 -0.20
N VAL A 228 26.97 32.48 -1.40
CA VAL A 228 26.56 31.83 -2.65
C VAL A 228 27.49 30.67 -2.93
N GLU A 229 26.92 29.48 -3.07
CA GLU A 229 27.64 28.25 -3.41
C GLU A 229 27.05 27.60 -4.66
N ASN A 230 27.91 27.16 -5.58
CA ASN A 230 27.48 26.36 -6.73
C ASN A 230 27.24 24.91 -6.27
N LYS A 231 25.99 24.52 -6.15
CA LYS A 231 25.57 23.23 -5.59
C LYS A 231 25.09 22.28 -6.68
N THR A 232 25.54 21.02 -6.62
CA THR A 232 24.91 19.95 -7.41
C THR A 232 23.63 19.50 -6.70
N LEU A 233 22.50 19.64 -7.37
CA LEU A 233 21.18 19.42 -6.80
C LEU A 233 20.75 17.95 -6.85
N ASN A 234 21.21 17.19 -7.83
CA ASN A 234 20.78 15.80 -8.07
C ASN A 234 21.80 14.78 -7.56
N SER A 235 21.31 13.55 -7.33
CA SER A 235 22.11 12.41 -6.83
C SER A 235 22.81 11.64 -7.94
N GLN A 236 22.43 11.80 -9.20
CA GLN A 236 22.97 11.20 -10.43
C GLN A 236 22.85 9.67 -10.50
N VAL A 237 23.37 8.94 -9.52
CA VAL A 237 23.38 7.46 -9.51
C VAL A 237 22.30 6.95 -8.55
N PRO A 238 21.23 6.34 -9.08
CA PRO A 238 20.19 5.78 -8.23
C PRO A 238 20.69 4.56 -7.44
N LEU A 239 20.33 4.51 -6.16
CA LEU A 239 20.71 3.43 -5.25
C LEU A 239 20.35 2.04 -5.84
N TRP A 240 19.20 1.92 -6.47
CA TRP A 240 18.72 0.64 -7.03
C TRP A 240 19.44 0.17 -8.30
N LYS A 241 20.25 1.01 -8.94
CA LYS A 241 21.13 0.61 -10.06
C LYS A 241 22.51 0.17 -9.60
N ARG A 242 22.88 0.42 -8.35
CA ARG A 242 24.15 -0.06 -7.76
C ARG A 242 24.08 -1.56 -7.47
N GLN A 243 25.22 -2.23 -7.47
CA GLN A 243 25.29 -3.65 -7.12
C GLN A 243 24.98 -3.83 -5.63
N LYS A 244 24.11 -4.79 -5.27
CA LYS A 244 23.69 -5.04 -3.89
C LYS A 244 24.86 -5.18 -2.90
N LYS A 245 25.95 -5.82 -3.32
CA LYS A 245 27.14 -6.04 -2.49
C LYS A 245 27.87 -4.75 -2.11
N ASP A 246 27.63 -3.65 -2.85
CA ASP A 246 28.27 -2.37 -2.68
C ASP A 246 27.36 -1.37 -1.94
N ILE A 247 26.22 -1.83 -1.43
CA ILE A 247 25.24 -1.02 -0.69
C ILE A 247 25.14 -1.56 0.73
N THR A 248 25.37 -0.70 1.71
CA THR A 248 25.22 -1.06 3.12
C THR A 248 23.77 -1.03 3.59
N LYS A 249 23.48 -1.64 4.73
CA LYS A 249 22.16 -1.58 5.34
C LYS A 249 21.77 -0.15 5.68
N GLU A 250 22.72 0.62 6.20
CA GLU A 250 22.53 2.02 6.60
C GLU A 250 22.14 2.88 5.38
N GLU A 251 22.74 2.66 4.21
CA GLU A 251 22.37 3.37 2.97
C GLU A 251 20.93 3.05 2.53
N TYR A 252 20.47 1.79 2.66
CA TYR A 252 19.08 1.45 2.40
C TYR A 252 18.13 2.09 3.41
N ASP A 253 18.50 2.10 4.68
CA ASP A 253 17.69 2.67 5.77
C ASP A 253 17.55 4.19 5.62
N GLU A 254 18.64 4.89 5.31
CA GLU A 254 18.63 6.34 5.05
C GLU A 254 17.84 6.69 3.79
N PHE A 255 18.02 5.92 2.73
CA PHE A 255 17.24 6.08 1.51
C PHE A 255 15.73 5.94 1.78
N TYR A 256 15.34 4.89 2.50
CA TYR A 256 13.95 4.66 2.84
C TYR A 256 13.36 5.82 3.64
N LYS A 257 14.04 6.24 4.71
CA LYS A 257 13.58 7.33 5.57
C LYS A 257 13.42 8.64 4.79
N ALA A 258 14.42 8.99 4.01
CA ALA A 258 14.40 10.22 3.21
C ALA A 258 13.32 10.17 2.10
N LYS A 259 13.20 9.02 1.41
CA LYS A 259 12.33 8.90 0.24
C LYS A 259 10.85 8.78 0.59
N PHE A 260 10.53 8.07 1.67
CA PHE A 260 9.15 7.81 2.10
C PHE A 260 8.73 8.61 3.32
N ASN A 261 9.57 9.57 3.74
CA ASN A 261 9.34 10.45 4.89
C ASN A 261 8.95 9.66 6.15
N ASP A 262 9.70 8.58 6.41
CA ASP A 262 9.53 7.72 7.56
C ASP A 262 10.68 7.97 8.55
N PHE A 263 10.38 7.94 9.85
CA PHE A 263 11.39 8.17 10.90
C PHE A 263 12.13 6.90 11.28
N GLU A 264 11.56 5.74 10.99
CA GLU A 264 12.12 4.44 11.35
C GLU A 264 12.71 3.73 10.12
N ALA A 265 13.69 2.86 10.37
CA ALA A 265 14.21 1.99 9.33
C ALA A 265 13.16 0.97 8.90
N PRO A 266 13.18 0.50 7.66
CA PRO A 266 12.27 -0.53 7.21
C PRO A 266 12.61 -1.86 7.90
N GLN A 267 11.60 -2.70 8.10
CA GLN A 267 11.80 -4.03 8.65
C GLN A 267 12.52 -4.94 7.65
N ARG A 268 12.16 -4.85 6.37
CA ARG A 268 12.79 -5.64 5.28
C ARG A 268 13.06 -4.79 4.06
N VAL A 269 14.11 -5.18 3.35
CA VAL A 269 14.52 -4.59 2.07
C VAL A 269 14.61 -5.67 1.00
N MET A 270 13.92 -5.48 -0.10
CA MET A 270 13.95 -6.37 -1.26
C MET A 270 14.47 -5.62 -2.47
N HIS A 271 15.73 -5.81 -2.82
CA HIS A 271 16.36 -5.22 -4.00
C HIS A 271 16.52 -6.30 -5.07
N ASN A 272 15.87 -6.16 -6.23
CA ASN A 272 15.85 -7.17 -7.28
C ASN A 272 16.05 -6.53 -8.65
N THR A 273 16.88 -7.17 -9.47
CA THR A 273 16.99 -6.90 -10.91
C THR A 273 16.45 -8.11 -11.65
N VAL A 274 15.55 -7.88 -12.57
CA VAL A 274 14.88 -8.90 -13.38
C VAL A 274 15.15 -8.61 -14.84
N GLU A 275 15.69 -9.60 -15.53
CA GLU A 275 15.94 -9.58 -16.97
C GLU A 275 15.01 -10.59 -17.66
N GLY A 276 14.60 -10.31 -18.90
CA GLY A 276 13.76 -11.20 -19.70
C GLY A 276 12.79 -10.47 -20.62
N ALA A 277 11.60 -11.02 -20.83
CA ALA A 277 10.56 -10.41 -21.66
C ALA A 277 10.14 -9.00 -21.19
N VAL A 278 10.31 -8.72 -19.90
CA VAL A 278 10.21 -7.40 -19.29
C VAL A 278 11.36 -7.28 -18.32
N SER A 279 12.21 -6.28 -18.52
CA SER A 279 13.36 -5.98 -17.68
C SER A 279 13.05 -4.82 -16.76
N TYR A 280 13.36 -4.99 -15.47
CA TYR A 280 13.16 -3.93 -14.47
C TYR A 280 14.03 -4.16 -13.23
N THR A 281 14.31 -3.10 -12.52
CA THR A 281 14.84 -3.15 -11.16
C THR A 281 13.77 -2.72 -10.18
N SER A 282 13.65 -3.40 -9.05
CA SER A 282 12.76 -3.02 -7.96
C SER A 282 13.51 -2.93 -6.65
N LEU A 283 13.23 -1.88 -5.89
CA LEU A 283 13.67 -1.68 -4.53
C LEU A 283 12.44 -1.50 -3.64
N LEU A 284 12.09 -2.56 -2.91
CA LEU A 284 10.87 -2.65 -2.12
C LEU A 284 11.21 -2.72 -0.63
N PHE A 285 10.33 -2.18 0.19
CA PHE A 285 10.50 -2.09 1.63
C PHE A 285 9.21 -2.53 2.34
N ILE A 286 9.37 -3.30 3.43
CA ILE A 286 8.32 -3.53 4.40
C ILE A 286 8.56 -2.57 5.56
N PRO A 287 7.64 -1.64 5.87
CA PRO A 287 7.77 -0.74 7.01
C PRO A 287 7.85 -1.50 8.34
N SER A 288 8.51 -0.93 9.32
CA SER A 288 8.58 -1.52 10.68
C SER A 288 7.30 -1.33 11.48
N LYS A 289 6.50 -0.32 11.13
CA LYS A 289 5.22 0.00 11.78
C LYS A 289 4.13 0.35 10.78
N THR A 290 2.90 0.16 11.18
CA THR A 290 1.73 0.58 10.42
C THR A 290 1.63 2.10 10.40
N PRO A 291 1.57 2.77 9.23
CA PRO A 291 1.36 4.20 9.14
C PRO A 291 0.03 4.63 9.80
N MET A 292 0.00 5.82 10.42
CA MET A 292 -1.21 6.30 11.13
C MET A 292 -2.47 6.34 10.25
N ASN A 293 -2.31 6.65 8.96
CA ASN A 293 -3.43 6.73 8.01
C ASN A 293 -3.68 5.43 7.23
N TYR A 294 -3.05 4.31 7.62
CA TYR A 294 -3.04 3.07 6.84
C TYR A 294 -4.44 2.53 6.51
N TYR A 295 -5.37 2.64 7.46
CA TYR A 295 -6.76 2.20 7.30
C TYR A 295 -7.73 3.32 6.90
N SER A 296 -7.22 4.53 6.62
CA SER A 296 -8.03 5.63 6.12
C SER A 296 -8.23 5.56 4.60
N GLN A 297 -9.25 6.27 4.10
CA GLN A 297 -9.48 6.41 2.65
C GLN A 297 -8.37 7.22 1.96
N ASP A 298 -7.63 8.03 2.70
CA ASP A 298 -6.54 8.87 2.17
C ASP A 298 -5.25 8.09 1.94
N TYR A 299 -5.14 6.86 2.45
CA TYR A 299 -3.96 6.03 2.22
C TYR A 299 -3.92 5.52 0.79
N LYS A 300 -2.94 5.99 0.03
CA LYS A 300 -2.69 5.57 -1.34
C LYS A 300 -1.65 4.44 -1.36
N LYS A 301 -2.05 3.29 -1.85
CA LYS A 301 -1.12 2.19 -2.14
C LYS A 301 -0.36 2.46 -3.44
N GLY A 302 0.69 1.71 -3.68
CA GLY A 302 1.41 1.70 -4.94
C GLY A 302 2.90 1.96 -4.76
N LEU A 303 3.64 1.67 -5.82
CA LEU A 303 5.08 1.88 -5.88
C LEU A 303 5.37 3.11 -6.72
N GLN A 304 6.46 3.80 -6.39
CA GLN A 304 6.98 4.83 -7.29
C GLN A 304 7.47 4.18 -8.58
N LEU A 305 7.11 4.75 -9.70
CA LEU A 305 7.49 4.25 -11.00
C LEU A 305 8.50 5.17 -11.65
N TYR A 306 9.58 4.58 -12.10
CA TYR A 306 10.64 5.22 -12.88
C TYR A 306 10.75 4.56 -14.25
N SER A 307 11.14 5.33 -15.23
CA SER A 307 11.58 4.83 -16.52
C SER A 307 12.93 5.45 -16.86
N ARG A 308 13.96 4.62 -16.97
CA ARG A 308 15.36 5.04 -17.23
C ARG A 308 15.87 6.06 -16.21
N GLY A 309 15.51 5.89 -14.93
CA GLY A 309 15.88 6.81 -13.87
C GLY A 309 15.06 8.10 -13.78
N VAL A 310 14.12 8.33 -14.72
CA VAL A 310 13.20 9.48 -14.68
C VAL A 310 11.92 9.08 -13.95
N PHE A 311 11.51 9.90 -13.00
CA PHE A 311 10.29 9.70 -12.23
C PHE A 311 9.04 9.86 -13.11
N ILE A 312 8.10 8.91 -13.00
CA ILE A 312 6.86 8.86 -13.75
C ILE A 312 5.66 9.15 -12.85
N MET A 313 5.48 8.39 -11.77
CA MET A 313 4.38 8.56 -10.82
C MET A 313 4.71 8.03 -9.43
N ASP A 314 4.06 8.60 -8.40
CA ASP A 314 4.25 8.20 -7.01
C ASP A 314 3.53 6.89 -6.64
N HIS A 315 2.39 6.61 -7.25
CA HIS A 315 1.51 5.52 -6.88
C HIS A 315 1.09 4.71 -8.09
N ALA A 316 1.96 3.80 -8.56
CA ALA A 316 1.58 2.79 -9.55
C ALA A 316 0.80 1.68 -8.83
N GLU A 317 -0.49 1.90 -8.62
CA GLU A 317 -1.39 1.03 -7.82
C GLU A 317 -1.49 -0.39 -8.35
N ASP A 318 -1.36 -0.55 -9.68
CA ASP A 318 -1.44 -1.85 -10.36
C ASP A 318 -0.23 -2.76 -10.09
N LEU A 319 0.89 -2.21 -9.57
CA LEU A 319 2.11 -2.99 -9.30
C LEU A 319 2.04 -3.77 -7.99
N VAL A 320 1.18 -3.39 -7.06
CA VAL A 320 1.05 -4.05 -5.76
C VAL A 320 -0.42 -4.37 -5.50
N PRO A 321 -0.76 -5.65 -5.27
CA PRO A 321 -2.12 -6.04 -4.94
C PRO A 321 -2.55 -5.50 -3.57
N GLU A 322 -3.86 -5.44 -3.33
CA GLU A 322 -4.43 -4.85 -2.11
C GLU A 322 -3.95 -5.53 -0.82
N HIS A 323 -3.76 -6.84 -0.85
CA HIS A 323 -3.28 -7.61 0.31
C HIS A 323 -1.82 -7.35 0.69
N PHE A 324 -1.04 -6.68 -0.19
CA PHE A 324 0.33 -6.22 0.07
C PHE A 324 0.46 -4.69 0.05
N ARG A 325 -0.64 -3.95 0.23
CA ARG A 325 -0.65 -2.48 0.18
C ARG A 325 0.32 -1.79 1.16
N PHE A 326 0.82 -2.50 2.15
CA PHE A 326 1.83 -2.01 3.09
C PHE A 326 3.22 -1.86 2.47
N VAL A 327 3.50 -2.53 1.35
CA VAL A 327 4.82 -2.46 0.71
C VAL A 327 5.01 -1.09 0.09
N LYS A 328 6.09 -0.43 0.48
CA LYS A 328 6.60 0.80 -0.13
C LYS A 328 7.78 0.49 -1.04
N GLY A 329 8.11 1.38 -1.94
CA GLY A 329 9.27 1.17 -2.81
C GLY A 329 9.10 1.77 -4.18
N LEU A 330 9.94 1.30 -5.09
CA LEU A 330 9.96 1.77 -6.46
C LEU A 330 10.26 0.64 -7.44
N VAL A 331 9.89 0.91 -8.69
CA VAL A 331 10.24 0.10 -9.86
C VAL A 331 10.79 1.01 -10.94
N ASP A 332 11.93 0.63 -11.53
CA ASP A 332 12.52 1.31 -12.68
C ASP A 332 12.60 0.32 -13.87
N SER A 333 11.95 0.65 -14.98
CA SER A 333 11.92 -0.19 -16.17
C SER A 333 12.10 0.63 -17.44
N GLN A 334 12.95 0.12 -18.34
CA GLN A 334 13.16 0.69 -19.67
C GLN A 334 12.08 0.26 -20.68
N ASP A 335 11.33 -0.78 -20.36
CA ASP A 335 10.40 -1.45 -21.27
C ASP A 335 8.98 -0.88 -21.23
N LEU A 336 8.73 0.17 -20.43
CA LEU A 336 7.40 0.76 -20.28
C LEU A 336 6.98 1.55 -21.50
N ASN A 337 5.74 1.35 -21.93
CA ASN A 337 5.10 2.18 -22.94
C ASN A 337 4.43 3.37 -22.24
N LEU A 338 5.12 4.49 -22.22
CA LEU A 338 4.62 5.74 -21.65
C LEU A 338 3.74 6.47 -22.67
N ASN A 339 2.70 7.17 -22.19
CA ASN A 339 1.99 8.15 -23.00
C ASN A 339 2.88 9.40 -23.23
N ILE A 340 2.39 10.33 -24.02
CA ILE A 340 3.12 11.56 -24.39
C ILE A 340 3.51 12.39 -23.16
N SER A 341 2.62 12.50 -22.15
CA SER A 341 2.88 13.24 -20.91
C SER A 341 3.77 12.48 -19.91
N ARG A 342 3.98 11.20 -20.13
CA ARG A 342 4.62 10.27 -19.17
C ARG A 342 3.95 10.23 -17.78
N GLU A 343 2.73 10.76 -17.65
CA GLU A 343 1.97 10.76 -16.40
C GLU A 343 1.01 9.57 -16.31
N MET A 344 0.70 8.94 -17.43
CA MET A 344 -0.18 7.79 -17.50
C MET A 344 0.46 6.64 -18.27
N LEU A 345 0.26 5.45 -17.77
CA LEU A 345 0.58 4.21 -18.48
C LEU A 345 -0.62 3.84 -19.35
N GLN A 346 -0.37 3.54 -20.62
CA GLN A 346 -1.37 2.81 -21.40
C GLN A 346 -1.49 1.42 -20.76
N HIS A 347 -2.71 0.85 -20.70
CA HIS A 347 -2.97 -0.51 -20.19
C HIS A 347 -1.96 -1.49 -20.75
N ASP A 348 -0.83 -1.63 -20.07
CA ASP A 348 0.31 -2.35 -20.60
C ASP A 348 0.33 -3.79 -20.04
N ARG A 349 0.35 -4.76 -20.94
CA ARG A 349 0.56 -6.17 -20.58
C ARG A 349 1.84 -6.38 -19.76
N LYS A 350 2.86 -5.54 -19.97
CA LYS A 350 4.12 -5.58 -19.23
C LYS A 350 3.94 -5.22 -17.76
N MET A 351 3.04 -4.26 -17.44
CA MET A 351 2.70 -3.93 -16.06
C MET A 351 2.14 -5.14 -15.30
N LYS A 352 1.25 -5.91 -15.91
CA LYS A 352 0.72 -7.13 -15.30
C LYS A 352 1.80 -8.19 -15.05
N VAL A 353 2.75 -8.31 -15.98
CA VAL A 353 3.88 -9.24 -15.82
C VAL A 353 4.78 -8.80 -14.65
N MET A 354 5.07 -7.51 -14.53
CA MET A 354 5.82 -6.96 -13.40
C MET A 354 5.08 -7.16 -12.08
N ALA A 355 3.79 -6.80 -12.02
CA ALA A 355 2.96 -6.96 -10.84
C ALA A 355 2.95 -8.40 -10.30
N ASN A 356 2.75 -9.40 -11.17
CA ASN A 356 2.77 -10.80 -10.78
C ASN A 356 4.15 -11.25 -10.23
N LYS A 357 5.24 -10.76 -10.80
CA LYS A 357 6.60 -11.06 -10.30
C LYS A 357 6.88 -10.37 -8.97
N ILE A 358 6.42 -9.14 -8.80
CA ILE A 358 6.52 -8.36 -7.56
C ILE A 358 5.69 -9.05 -6.46
N GLU A 359 4.43 -9.40 -6.72
CA GLU A 359 3.57 -10.14 -5.79
C GLU A 359 4.26 -11.42 -5.30
N LYS A 360 4.77 -12.23 -6.24
CA LYS A 360 5.50 -13.47 -5.90
C LYS A 360 6.76 -13.20 -5.09
N ARG A 361 7.50 -12.12 -5.38
CA ARG A 361 8.71 -11.76 -4.63
C ARG A 361 8.38 -11.36 -3.19
N ILE A 362 7.31 -10.58 -2.99
CA ILE A 362 6.84 -10.19 -1.66
C ILE A 362 6.41 -11.45 -0.88
N GLN A 363 5.59 -12.31 -1.48
CA GLN A 363 5.16 -13.56 -0.87
C GLN A 363 6.37 -14.41 -0.43
N THR A 364 7.35 -14.63 -1.33
CA THR A 364 8.57 -15.39 -1.00
C THR A 364 9.37 -14.76 0.15
N GLU A 365 9.43 -13.42 0.22
CA GLU A 365 10.11 -12.74 1.33
C GLU A 365 9.42 -12.99 2.66
N LEU A 366 8.08 -12.95 2.69
CA LEU A 366 7.29 -13.24 3.89
C LEU A 366 7.43 -14.70 4.31
N GLU A 367 7.42 -15.64 3.37
CA GLU A 367 7.68 -17.07 3.62
C GLU A 367 9.08 -17.30 4.20
N ASN A 368 10.11 -16.64 3.65
CA ASN A 368 11.47 -16.72 4.18
C ASN A 368 11.57 -16.11 5.58
N MET A 369 10.94 -14.95 5.81
CA MET A 369 10.91 -14.32 7.13
C MET A 369 10.25 -15.22 8.18
N LEU A 370 9.12 -15.84 7.83
CA LEU A 370 8.42 -16.79 8.72
C LEU A 370 9.30 -17.99 9.07
N LYS A 371 10.07 -18.50 8.13
CA LYS A 371 10.92 -19.67 8.27
C LYS A 371 12.24 -19.38 9.00
N ASP A 372 12.90 -18.27 8.64
CA ASP A 372 14.29 -18.00 9.01
C ASP A 372 14.39 -17.03 10.20
N ASP A 373 13.38 -16.19 10.43
CA ASP A 373 13.32 -15.19 11.52
C ASP A 373 11.88 -15.01 12.03
N ARG A 374 11.44 -15.97 12.83
CA ARG A 374 10.07 -16.00 13.35
C ARG A 374 9.69 -14.78 14.17
N ASP A 375 10.58 -14.29 15.02
CA ASP A 375 10.28 -13.13 15.89
C ASP A 375 10.04 -11.87 15.06
N GLU A 376 10.81 -11.72 13.99
CA GLU A 376 10.61 -10.63 13.04
C GLU A 376 9.29 -10.81 12.28
N TYR A 377 8.95 -12.05 11.87
CA TYR A 377 7.67 -12.32 11.22
C TYR A 377 6.47 -12.06 12.14
N VAL A 378 6.56 -12.44 13.41
CA VAL A 378 5.53 -12.13 14.43
C VAL A 378 5.34 -10.62 14.58
N THR A 379 6.43 -9.85 14.55
CA THR A 379 6.38 -8.38 14.59
C THR A 379 5.69 -7.83 13.34
N PHE A 380 6.05 -8.32 12.17
CA PHE A 380 5.38 -8.01 10.90
C PHE A 380 3.89 -8.35 10.96
N PHE A 381 3.55 -9.56 11.41
CA PHE A 381 2.17 -10.04 11.43
C PHE A 381 1.28 -9.22 12.38
N LYS A 382 1.80 -8.77 13.52
CA LYS A 382 1.08 -7.86 14.43
C LYS A 382 0.76 -6.51 13.79
N ASN A 383 1.61 -6.03 12.87
CA ASN A 383 1.40 -4.75 12.17
C ASN A 383 0.50 -4.89 10.94
N PHE A 384 0.67 -5.97 10.15
CA PHE A 384 0.08 -6.09 8.81
C PHE A 384 -0.72 -7.37 8.57
N GLY A 385 -0.77 -8.29 9.53
CA GLY A 385 -1.44 -9.59 9.38
C GLY A 385 -2.93 -9.46 9.05
N MET A 386 -3.60 -8.47 9.62
CA MET A 386 -5.00 -8.16 9.31
C MET A 386 -5.20 -7.88 7.82
N GLN A 387 -4.22 -7.27 7.13
CA GLN A 387 -4.30 -7.00 5.70
C GLN A 387 -4.25 -8.28 4.85
N LEU A 388 -3.49 -9.30 5.29
CA LEU A 388 -3.46 -10.61 4.64
C LEU A 388 -4.81 -11.32 4.78
N LYS A 389 -5.43 -11.24 5.97
CA LYS A 389 -6.77 -11.78 6.24
C LYS A 389 -7.84 -11.11 5.38
N PHE A 390 -7.79 -9.77 5.27
CA PHE A 390 -8.64 -9.01 4.34
C PHE A 390 -8.42 -9.42 2.89
N GLY A 391 -7.21 -9.78 2.49
CA GLY A 391 -6.90 -10.28 1.15
C GLY A 391 -7.70 -11.53 0.80
N ILE A 392 -7.81 -12.48 1.72
CA ILE A 392 -8.63 -13.70 1.54
C ILE A 392 -10.11 -13.35 1.52
N TYR A 393 -10.59 -12.53 2.47
CA TYR A 393 -11.99 -12.13 2.57
C TYR A 393 -12.45 -11.38 1.31
N ASN A 394 -11.76 -10.33 0.90
CA ASN A 394 -12.13 -9.50 -0.24
C ASN A 394 -12.04 -10.23 -1.59
N SER A 395 -11.23 -11.28 -1.66
CA SER A 395 -11.14 -12.14 -2.85
C SER A 395 -12.15 -13.28 -2.85
N TYR A 396 -13.07 -13.34 -1.88
CA TYR A 396 -13.99 -14.45 -1.70
C TYR A 396 -13.29 -15.82 -1.66
N GLY A 397 -12.12 -15.87 -1.00
CA GLY A 397 -11.31 -17.07 -0.86
C GLY A 397 -10.40 -17.42 -2.04
N MET A 398 -10.41 -16.65 -3.14
CA MET A 398 -9.55 -16.93 -4.31
C MET A 398 -8.05 -16.83 -4.01
N LEU A 399 -7.67 -16.07 -2.99
CA LEU A 399 -6.27 -15.92 -2.56
C LEU A 399 -5.88 -16.88 -1.42
N LYS A 400 -6.76 -17.81 -1.03
CA LYS A 400 -6.50 -18.79 0.03
C LYS A 400 -5.14 -19.48 -0.14
N ASP A 401 -4.91 -20.11 -1.28
CA ASP A 401 -3.71 -20.90 -1.54
C ASP A 401 -2.40 -20.08 -1.51
N LYS A 402 -2.49 -18.77 -1.71
CA LYS A 402 -1.34 -17.87 -1.65
C LYS A 402 -1.05 -17.36 -0.24
N LEU A 403 -2.08 -17.20 0.60
CA LEU A 403 -1.97 -16.46 1.84
C LEU A 403 -2.18 -17.30 3.10
N GLN A 404 -2.85 -18.47 3.02
CA GLN A 404 -3.21 -19.26 4.19
C GLN A 404 -2.02 -19.68 5.07
N ASP A 405 -0.86 -19.97 4.46
CA ASP A 405 0.35 -20.40 5.19
C ASP A 405 1.10 -19.21 5.83
N LEU A 406 0.71 -17.98 5.49
CA LEU A 406 1.21 -16.75 6.07
C LEU A 406 0.36 -16.26 7.26
N LEU A 407 -0.80 -16.87 7.52
CA LEU A 407 -1.67 -16.45 8.60
C LEU A 407 -1.22 -17.05 9.94
N MET A 408 -1.34 -16.25 11.00
CA MET A 408 -1.09 -16.68 12.37
C MET A 408 -2.30 -16.37 13.24
N PHE A 409 -2.52 -17.24 14.24
CA PHE A 409 -3.56 -17.08 15.25
C PHE A 409 -2.99 -17.47 16.62
N TYR A 410 -3.54 -16.92 17.68
CA TYR A 410 -3.05 -17.21 19.03
C TYR A 410 -3.53 -18.60 19.49
N SER A 411 -2.60 -19.47 19.86
CA SER A 411 -2.89 -20.81 20.37
C SER A 411 -3.17 -20.78 21.88
N SER A 412 -4.23 -21.43 22.30
CA SER A 412 -4.57 -21.58 23.72
C SER A 412 -3.60 -22.47 24.48
N ASP A 413 -2.94 -23.41 23.78
CA ASP A 413 -1.96 -24.33 24.34
C ASP A 413 -0.55 -23.74 24.38
N LYS A 414 -0.08 -23.25 23.22
CA LYS A 414 1.28 -22.68 23.08
C LYS A 414 1.43 -21.30 23.71
N LYS A 415 0.32 -20.57 23.94
CA LYS A 415 0.30 -19.20 24.48
C LYS A 415 1.06 -18.18 23.61
N GLU A 416 1.10 -18.43 22.33
CA GLU A 416 1.75 -17.59 21.32
C GLU A 416 1.02 -17.67 19.97
N LEU A 417 1.41 -16.79 19.01
CA LEU A 417 0.94 -16.85 17.64
C LEU A 417 1.56 -18.06 16.92
N ILE A 418 0.73 -18.90 16.33
CA ILE A 418 1.12 -20.05 15.51
C ILE A 418 0.46 -19.99 14.14
N THR A 419 1.06 -20.64 13.16
CA THR A 419 0.44 -20.82 11.84
C THR A 419 -0.60 -21.94 11.87
N LEU A 420 -1.50 -21.96 10.86
CA LEU A 420 -2.44 -23.06 10.69
C LEU A 420 -1.72 -24.39 10.46
N LYS A 421 -0.57 -24.36 9.78
CA LYS A 421 0.27 -25.55 9.57
C LYS A 421 0.76 -26.13 10.91
N GLU A 422 1.29 -25.30 11.79
CA GLU A 422 1.76 -25.72 13.11
C GLU A 422 0.63 -26.29 13.98
N TYR A 423 -0.57 -25.69 13.87
CA TYR A 423 -1.75 -26.23 14.54
C TYR A 423 -2.08 -27.64 14.05
N VAL A 424 -2.18 -27.84 12.71
CA VAL A 424 -2.55 -29.14 12.13
C VAL A 424 -1.49 -30.20 12.40
N GLU A 425 -0.20 -29.86 12.35
CA GLU A 425 0.90 -30.76 12.70
C GLU A 425 0.88 -31.20 14.18
N ALA A 426 0.33 -30.37 15.06
CA ALA A 426 0.22 -30.64 16.50
C ALA A 426 -1.09 -31.33 16.89
N MET A 427 -2.06 -31.50 15.96
CA MET A 427 -3.36 -32.10 16.24
C MET A 427 -3.22 -33.55 16.75
N PRO A 428 -3.89 -33.92 17.85
CA PRO A 428 -3.95 -35.29 18.32
C PRO A 428 -4.60 -36.24 17.29
N GLU A 429 -4.24 -37.51 17.36
CA GLU A 429 -4.86 -38.52 16.51
C GLU A 429 -6.39 -38.57 16.73
N GLY A 430 -7.15 -38.53 15.67
CA GLY A 430 -8.62 -38.52 15.71
C GLY A 430 -9.28 -37.14 15.71
N GLN A 431 -8.54 -36.06 15.91
CA GLN A 431 -9.09 -34.71 15.76
C GLN A 431 -9.40 -34.42 14.29
N LYS A 432 -10.63 -33.98 13.99
CA LYS A 432 -11.10 -33.76 12.63
C LYS A 432 -11.15 -32.28 12.23
N GLU A 433 -11.28 -31.41 13.20
CA GLU A 433 -11.59 -30.00 12.99
C GLU A 433 -10.53 -29.10 13.67
N ILE A 434 -10.37 -27.90 13.12
CA ILE A 434 -9.57 -26.82 13.72
C ILE A 434 -10.54 -26.01 14.59
N TYR A 435 -10.36 -26.10 15.92
CA TYR A 435 -11.20 -25.39 16.87
C TYR A 435 -10.75 -23.95 17.05
N PHE A 436 -11.72 -23.03 17.05
CA PHE A 436 -11.44 -21.63 17.35
C PHE A 436 -12.55 -21.00 18.22
N ALA A 437 -12.15 -19.97 18.94
CA ALA A 437 -13.03 -19.08 19.71
C ALA A 437 -12.77 -17.64 19.30
N SER A 438 -13.82 -16.83 19.16
CA SER A 438 -13.70 -15.42 18.82
C SER A 438 -14.11 -14.53 19.97
N GLY A 439 -13.43 -13.40 20.12
CA GLY A 439 -13.70 -12.43 21.17
C GLY A 439 -12.79 -11.21 21.09
N GLU A 440 -13.12 -10.16 21.83
CA GLU A 440 -12.38 -8.89 21.78
C GLU A 440 -10.92 -8.99 22.23
N THR A 441 -10.62 -9.94 23.13
CA THR A 441 -9.25 -10.17 23.64
C THR A 441 -8.98 -11.66 23.86
N ILE A 442 -7.71 -12.00 23.93
CA ILE A 442 -7.24 -13.36 24.22
C ILE A 442 -7.82 -13.85 25.56
N GLU A 443 -7.83 -12.99 26.59
CA GLU A 443 -8.34 -13.32 27.91
C GLU A 443 -9.84 -13.63 27.89
N LYS A 444 -10.62 -12.85 27.13
CA LYS A 444 -12.06 -13.10 26.96
C LYS A 444 -12.33 -14.41 26.25
N CYS A 445 -11.55 -14.75 25.24
CA CYS A 445 -11.65 -16.05 24.58
C CYS A 445 -11.32 -17.20 25.54
N ASP A 446 -10.26 -17.09 26.34
CA ASP A 446 -9.82 -18.14 27.28
C ASP A 446 -10.84 -18.40 28.42
N LEU A 447 -11.66 -17.40 28.76
CA LEU A 447 -12.70 -17.49 29.80
C LEU A 447 -14.02 -18.10 29.30
N LEU A 448 -14.17 -18.37 28.02
CA LEU A 448 -15.41 -18.97 27.49
C LEU A 448 -15.56 -20.42 28.00
N PRO A 449 -16.74 -20.79 28.56
CA PRO A 449 -16.98 -22.15 29.05
C PRO A 449 -16.78 -23.24 28.00
N GLN A 450 -17.07 -22.92 26.75
CA GLN A 450 -16.91 -23.82 25.62
C GLN A 450 -15.44 -24.16 25.34
N VAL A 451 -14.55 -23.18 25.55
CA VAL A 451 -13.10 -23.38 25.42
C VAL A 451 -12.59 -24.36 26.48
N GLU A 452 -13.09 -24.26 27.72
CA GLU A 452 -12.73 -25.19 28.81
C GLU A 452 -13.02 -26.66 28.39
N SER A 453 -14.17 -26.88 27.77
CA SER A 453 -14.58 -28.23 27.33
C SER A 453 -13.64 -28.80 26.27
N VAL A 454 -13.30 -28.03 25.24
CA VAL A 454 -12.40 -28.46 24.16
C VAL A 454 -11.01 -28.76 24.71
N LYS A 455 -10.48 -27.88 25.57
CA LYS A 455 -9.18 -28.05 26.25
C LYS A 455 -9.16 -29.28 27.16
N SER A 456 -10.29 -29.61 27.81
CA SER A 456 -10.39 -30.80 28.67
C SER A 456 -10.28 -32.12 27.90
N LYS A 457 -10.54 -32.13 26.61
CA LYS A 457 -10.35 -33.26 25.69
C LYS A 457 -8.91 -33.31 25.10
N GLY A 458 -8.04 -32.36 25.48
CA GLY A 458 -6.65 -32.28 25.03
C GLY A 458 -6.49 -31.61 23.65
N TYR A 459 -7.48 -30.85 23.19
CA TYR A 459 -7.44 -30.12 21.91
C TYR A 459 -7.08 -28.66 22.13
N ASP A 460 -6.23 -28.11 21.25
CA ASP A 460 -5.91 -26.69 21.22
C ASP A 460 -7.05 -25.89 20.59
N VAL A 461 -7.18 -24.61 20.99
CA VAL A 461 -8.17 -23.68 20.47
C VAL A 461 -7.44 -22.42 20.00
N LEU A 462 -7.69 -22.02 18.75
CA LEU A 462 -7.17 -20.77 18.21
C LEU A 462 -8.07 -19.60 18.64
N TYR A 463 -7.47 -18.51 19.13
CA TYR A 463 -8.20 -17.31 19.52
C TYR A 463 -8.19 -16.28 18.39
N MET A 464 -9.37 -15.88 17.97
CA MET A 464 -9.67 -14.93 16.90
C MET A 464 -10.02 -13.58 17.51
N THR A 465 -9.11 -12.61 17.40
CA THR A 465 -9.27 -11.29 18.04
C THR A 465 -9.40 -10.13 17.06
N ASP A 466 -9.21 -10.39 15.77
CA ASP A 466 -9.43 -9.40 14.73
C ASP A 466 -10.85 -9.51 14.16
N ASN A 467 -11.52 -8.39 13.92
CA ASN A 467 -12.89 -8.35 13.40
C ASN A 467 -13.08 -9.09 12.06
N VAL A 468 -12.01 -9.28 11.30
CA VAL A 468 -12.04 -9.98 10.01
C VAL A 468 -11.85 -11.49 10.13
N ASP A 469 -11.43 -12.00 11.28
CA ASP A 469 -10.99 -13.40 11.44
C ASP A 469 -12.04 -14.41 11.01
N GLU A 470 -13.24 -14.35 11.60
CA GLU A 470 -14.30 -15.30 11.25
C GLU A 470 -14.72 -15.21 9.78
N PHE A 471 -14.77 -13.98 9.24
CA PHE A 471 -15.09 -13.78 7.82
C PHE A 471 -14.01 -14.37 6.92
N CYS A 472 -12.74 -14.23 7.30
CA CYS A 472 -11.61 -14.85 6.60
C CYS A 472 -11.73 -16.38 6.61
N LEU A 473 -11.97 -16.99 7.78
CA LEU A 473 -12.12 -18.44 7.93
C LEU A 473 -13.32 -18.98 7.14
N GLN A 474 -14.45 -18.26 7.11
CA GLN A 474 -15.60 -18.64 6.27
C GLN A 474 -15.25 -18.67 4.79
N MET A 475 -14.44 -17.71 4.29
CA MET A 475 -14.00 -17.72 2.90
C MET A 475 -12.98 -18.84 2.63
N MET A 476 -12.15 -19.18 3.61
CA MET A 476 -11.18 -20.28 3.52
C MET A 476 -11.86 -21.65 3.55
N ARG A 477 -12.91 -21.82 4.36
CA ARG A 477 -13.69 -23.05 4.60
C ARG A 477 -12.92 -24.16 5.34
N ASP A 478 -11.72 -24.45 4.94
CA ASP A 478 -10.87 -25.50 5.48
C ASP A 478 -9.38 -25.12 5.37
N TYR A 479 -8.52 -25.86 6.06
CA TYR A 479 -7.08 -25.87 5.89
C TYR A 479 -6.59 -27.32 5.96
N ASP A 480 -5.83 -27.78 4.98
CA ASP A 480 -5.35 -29.16 4.87
C ASP A 480 -6.48 -30.20 5.08
N SER A 481 -7.63 -29.98 4.43
CA SER A 481 -8.85 -30.82 4.55
C SER A 481 -9.46 -30.87 5.96
N LYS A 482 -9.07 -29.97 6.86
CA LYS A 482 -9.67 -29.81 8.18
C LYS A 482 -10.56 -28.58 8.20
N THR A 483 -11.83 -28.75 8.56
CA THR A 483 -12.80 -27.66 8.65
C THR A 483 -12.58 -26.83 9.92
N PHE A 484 -12.92 -25.55 9.85
CA PHE A 484 -12.89 -24.67 11.03
C PHE A 484 -14.19 -24.83 11.82
N LYS A 485 -14.07 -24.99 13.15
CA LYS A 485 -15.19 -25.14 14.07
C LYS A 485 -15.18 -24.10 15.16
N ASN A 486 -16.15 -23.18 15.12
CA ASN A 486 -16.34 -22.23 16.20
C ASN A 486 -16.88 -22.95 17.46
N VAL A 487 -16.17 -22.85 18.58
CA VAL A 487 -16.55 -23.53 19.82
C VAL A 487 -17.83 -22.99 20.45
N THR A 488 -18.27 -21.79 20.06
CA THR A 488 -19.51 -21.17 20.53
C THR A 488 -20.72 -21.44 19.61
N GLN A 489 -20.54 -22.21 18.52
CA GLN A 489 -21.56 -22.40 17.50
C GLN A 489 -21.90 -23.87 17.28
N GLY A 490 -23.20 -24.16 17.18
CA GLY A 490 -23.70 -25.51 16.90
C GLY A 490 -23.23 -26.57 17.90
N ASP A 491 -23.31 -27.83 17.55
CA ASP A 491 -22.79 -28.92 18.39
C ASP A 491 -21.31 -29.20 18.06
N LEU A 492 -20.52 -29.55 19.07
CA LEU A 492 -19.07 -29.79 18.90
C LEU A 492 -18.73 -31.28 18.63
N ASP A 493 -19.71 -32.18 18.78
CA ASP A 493 -19.53 -33.64 18.62
C ASP A 493 -18.31 -34.21 19.37
N LEU A 494 -18.07 -33.68 20.58
CA LEU A 494 -16.94 -34.10 21.43
C LEU A 494 -17.31 -35.25 22.39
N GLU A 495 -18.58 -35.57 22.50
CA GLU A 495 -19.12 -36.59 23.36
C GLU A 495 -18.87 -37.98 22.80
N THR A 496 -18.66 -38.95 23.69
CA THR A 496 -18.70 -40.37 23.36
C THR A 496 -20.12 -40.83 23.14
N GLU A 497 -20.32 -41.96 22.48
CA GLU A 497 -21.66 -42.52 22.24
C GLU A 497 -22.44 -42.78 23.56
N ASP A 498 -21.73 -43.08 24.64
CA ASP A 498 -22.37 -43.32 25.96
C ASP A 498 -22.76 -41.97 26.59
N GLU A 499 -21.91 -40.92 26.52
CA GLU A 499 -22.23 -39.58 26.99
C GLU A 499 -23.44 -39.01 26.20
N LYS A 500 -23.53 -39.24 24.90
CA LYS A 500 -24.67 -38.81 24.09
C LYS A 500 -25.99 -39.48 24.54
N LYS A 501 -25.96 -40.79 24.77
CA LYS A 501 -27.17 -41.51 25.25
C LYS A 501 -27.61 -41.05 26.63
N GLU A 502 -26.64 -40.78 27.53
CA GLU A 502 -26.94 -40.26 28.84
C GLU A 502 -27.58 -38.87 28.75
N LEU A 503 -27.05 -38.00 27.90
CA LEU A 503 -27.58 -36.65 27.70
C LEU A 503 -29.02 -36.71 27.08
N GLU A 504 -29.24 -37.58 26.11
CA GLU A 504 -30.57 -37.80 25.52
C GLU A 504 -31.58 -38.24 26.58
N GLN A 505 -31.19 -39.19 27.46
CA GLN A 505 -32.07 -39.61 28.55
C GLN A 505 -32.36 -38.51 29.55
N LYS A 506 -31.33 -37.77 29.98
CA LYS A 506 -31.50 -36.60 30.88
C LYS A 506 -32.36 -35.52 30.26
N THR A 507 -32.25 -35.32 28.95
CA THR A 507 -33.06 -34.35 28.19
C THR A 507 -34.53 -34.77 28.14
N GLU A 508 -34.82 -36.03 27.86
CA GLU A 508 -36.22 -36.51 27.82
C GLU A 508 -36.85 -36.49 29.20
N ASP A 509 -36.11 -36.86 30.26
CA ASP A 509 -36.57 -36.85 31.65
C ASP A 509 -36.92 -35.42 32.12
N ASN A 510 -36.25 -34.37 31.57
CA ASN A 510 -36.43 -32.98 31.95
C ASN A 510 -37.12 -32.09 30.89
N LYS A 511 -37.69 -32.69 29.87
CA LYS A 511 -38.26 -32.01 28.71
C LYS A 511 -39.26 -30.93 29.08
N THR A 512 -40.18 -31.21 30.04
CA THR A 512 -41.18 -30.24 30.49
C THR A 512 -40.54 -29.04 31.18
N LEU A 513 -39.50 -29.21 31.98
CA LEU A 513 -38.76 -28.14 32.60
C LEU A 513 -38.09 -27.26 31.55
N LEU A 514 -37.43 -27.85 30.56
CA LEU A 514 -36.77 -27.12 29.46
C LEU A 514 -37.75 -26.31 28.61
N GLU A 515 -38.94 -26.88 28.33
CA GLU A 515 -40.03 -26.19 27.63
C GLU A 515 -40.58 -24.99 28.44
N ILE A 516 -40.68 -25.08 29.75
CA ILE A 516 -41.10 -23.98 30.62
C ILE A 516 -40.04 -22.87 30.61
N VAL A 517 -38.75 -23.24 30.76
CA VAL A 517 -37.65 -22.25 30.71
C VAL A 517 -37.63 -21.55 29.33
N LYS A 518 -37.78 -22.30 28.23
CA LYS A 518 -37.88 -21.74 26.89
C LYS A 518 -39.07 -20.77 26.76
N LYS A 519 -40.22 -21.16 27.26
CA LYS A 519 -41.43 -20.33 27.23
C LYS A 519 -41.26 -19.05 28.06
N ALA A 520 -40.60 -19.13 29.23
CA ALA A 520 -40.32 -17.96 30.08
C ALA A 520 -39.37 -16.97 29.37
N LEU A 521 -38.44 -17.43 28.57
CA LEU A 521 -37.52 -16.60 27.83
C LEU A 521 -38.10 -16.07 26.50
N GLY A 522 -39.12 -16.72 25.94
CA GLY A 522 -39.83 -16.29 24.74
C GLY A 522 -38.86 -16.13 23.53
N ASP A 523 -38.99 -14.97 22.87
CA ASP A 523 -38.20 -14.68 21.64
C ASP A 523 -36.69 -14.36 21.92
N LYS A 524 -36.29 -14.34 23.20
CA LYS A 524 -34.89 -14.12 23.56
C LYS A 524 -33.98 -15.30 23.17
N VAL A 525 -34.54 -16.51 23.08
CA VAL A 525 -33.83 -17.74 22.70
C VAL A 525 -34.56 -18.51 21.62
N GLN A 526 -33.81 -19.15 20.74
CA GLN A 526 -34.36 -20.10 19.78
C GLN A 526 -34.65 -21.44 20.43
N ASP A 527 -33.79 -21.83 21.36
CA ASP A 527 -33.93 -23.09 22.08
C ASP A 527 -33.26 -23.07 23.47
N VAL A 528 -33.65 -24.05 24.31
CA VAL A 528 -33.05 -24.33 25.61
C VAL A 528 -32.75 -25.82 25.66
N LYS A 529 -31.48 -26.19 25.89
CA LYS A 529 -31.09 -27.59 25.90
C LYS A 529 -30.08 -27.91 27.01
N LEU A 530 -30.00 -29.18 27.40
CA LEU A 530 -28.89 -29.68 28.21
C LEU A 530 -27.66 -29.88 27.32
N SER A 531 -26.48 -29.65 27.92
CA SER A 531 -25.22 -29.75 27.17
C SER A 531 -24.08 -30.21 28.09
N HIS A 532 -23.29 -31.20 27.64
CA HIS A 532 -22.05 -31.61 28.31
C HIS A 532 -20.84 -30.73 27.90
N ARG A 533 -21.08 -29.71 27.07
CA ARG A 533 -20.08 -28.69 26.70
C ARG A 533 -19.59 -27.89 27.92
N LEU A 534 -20.40 -27.84 28.96
CA LEU A 534 -20.11 -27.11 30.19
C LEU A 534 -19.45 -28.06 31.22
N LYS A 535 -18.38 -27.62 31.88
CA LYS A 535 -17.70 -28.33 32.98
C LYS A 535 -17.96 -27.65 34.31
N SER A 536 -17.39 -26.49 34.53
CA SER A 536 -17.49 -25.74 35.79
C SER A 536 -18.63 -24.73 35.83
N HIS A 537 -19.19 -24.35 34.67
CA HIS A 537 -20.22 -23.33 34.58
C HIS A 537 -21.63 -23.92 34.50
N PRO A 538 -22.64 -23.26 35.09
CA PRO A 538 -24.04 -23.72 35.05
C PRO A 538 -24.73 -23.55 33.70
N VAL A 539 -24.41 -22.46 32.98
CA VAL A 539 -25.04 -22.10 31.70
C VAL A 539 -24.03 -21.44 30.76
N CYS A 540 -24.32 -21.50 29.48
CA CYS A 540 -23.72 -20.67 28.45
C CYS A 540 -24.71 -20.38 27.32
N LEU A 541 -24.35 -19.45 26.43
CA LEU A 541 -25.03 -19.28 25.15
C LEU A 541 -24.22 -19.95 24.04
N ALA A 542 -24.92 -20.68 23.18
CA ALA A 542 -24.40 -21.10 21.88
C ALA A 542 -25.14 -20.34 20.78
N SER A 543 -24.46 -20.01 19.69
CA SER A 543 -25.14 -19.50 18.50
C SER A 543 -25.68 -20.66 17.65
N GLY A 544 -26.84 -20.44 17.03
CA GLY A 544 -27.34 -21.36 16.00
C GLY A 544 -26.49 -21.34 14.73
N ASP A 545 -26.90 -22.08 13.72
CA ASP A 545 -26.25 -22.07 12.42
C ASP A 545 -26.33 -20.68 11.77
N GLY A 546 -25.29 -20.28 11.08
CA GLY A 546 -25.20 -19.01 10.34
C GLY A 546 -24.31 -17.97 11.01
N VAL A 547 -24.87 -16.89 11.53
CA VAL A 547 -24.12 -15.79 12.12
C VAL A 547 -23.68 -16.14 13.54
N SER A 548 -22.38 -16.01 13.84
CA SER A 548 -21.84 -16.15 15.19
C SER A 548 -22.10 -14.89 16.02
N PHE A 549 -21.85 -14.97 17.35
CA PHE A 549 -21.97 -13.81 18.25
C PHE A 549 -21.00 -12.70 17.90
N GLU A 550 -19.77 -13.03 17.51
CA GLU A 550 -18.78 -12.02 17.16
C GLU A 550 -19.10 -11.37 15.81
N MET A 551 -19.54 -12.17 14.84
CA MET A 551 -20.04 -11.63 13.58
C MET A 551 -21.25 -10.70 13.78
N GLU A 552 -22.21 -11.03 14.68
CA GLU A 552 -23.31 -10.13 15.06
C GLU A 552 -22.78 -8.78 15.53
N LYS A 553 -21.80 -8.79 16.44
CA LYS A 553 -21.20 -7.56 16.99
C LYS A 553 -20.53 -6.72 15.89
N VAL A 554 -19.72 -7.34 15.05
CA VAL A 554 -19.00 -6.67 13.97
C VAL A 554 -19.98 -6.08 12.94
N LEU A 555 -20.97 -6.87 12.49
CA LEU A 555 -21.95 -6.42 11.50
C LEU A 555 -22.79 -5.25 12.02
N ASN A 556 -23.14 -5.26 13.33
CA ASN A 556 -23.92 -4.18 13.93
C ASN A 556 -23.12 -2.88 14.20
N GLN A 557 -21.78 -2.92 14.11
CA GLN A 557 -20.92 -1.72 14.16
C GLN A 557 -20.81 -1.01 12.81
N MET A 558 -21.22 -1.66 11.72
CA MET A 558 -21.15 -1.05 10.38
C MET A 558 -22.20 0.07 10.22
N PRO A 559 -21.90 1.13 9.45
CA PRO A 559 -22.83 2.27 9.29
C PRO A 559 -24.22 1.91 8.76
N ASP A 560 -24.33 0.85 7.93
CA ASP A 560 -25.57 0.36 7.32
C ASP A 560 -26.13 -0.88 8.04
N ALA A 561 -25.85 -1.04 9.33
CA ALA A 561 -26.26 -2.20 10.11
C ALA A 561 -27.78 -2.41 10.07
N GLN A 562 -28.19 -3.61 9.64
CA GLN A 562 -29.63 -3.99 9.58
C GLN A 562 -30.15 -4.64 10.85
N GLY A 563 -29.43 -4.54 11.98
CA GLY A 563 -29.80 -5.20 13.24
C GLY A 563 -29.72 -6.73 13.15
N VAL A 564 -28.66 -7.23 12.57
CA VAL A 564 -28.39 -8.68 12.47
C VAL A 564 -28.31 -9.29 13.86
N LYS A 565 -29.01 -10.40 14.10
CA LYS A 565 -28.99 -11.13 15.37
C LYS A 565 -28.64 -12.59 15.12
N ALA A 566 -27.65 -13.09 15.86
CA ALA A 566 -27.39 -14.53 15.95
C ALA A 566 -28.50 -15.24 16.71
N GLY A 567 -28.84 -16.42 16.28
CA GLY A 567 -29.78 -17.26 17.04
C GLY A 567 -29.16 -17.67 18.37
N ARG A 568 -29.85 -17.46 19.49
CA ARG A 568 -29.36 -17.77 20.83
C ARG A 568 -29.95 -19.07 21.33
N ILE A 569 -29.10 -20.00 21.72
CA ILE A 569 -29.46 -21.26 22.37
C ILE A 569 -28.90 -21.21 23.78
N LEU A 570 -29.80 -21.29 24.80
CA LEU A 570 -29.34 -21.42 26.19
C LEU A 570 -29.00 -22.87 26.48
N GLU A 571 -27.73 -23.13 26.76
CA GLU A 571 -27.26 -24.44 27.19
C GLU A 571 -27.12 -24.48 28.72
N ILE A 572 -27.65 -25.55 29.32
CA ILE A 572 -27.65 -25.78 30.77
C ILE A 572 -26.83 -27.01 31.07
N ASN A 573 -25.96 -26.92 32.06
CA ASN A 573 -25.13 -28.02 32.52
C ASN A 573 -25.96 -28.97 33.40
N PRO A 574 -26.27 -30.22 32.96
CA PRO A 574 -27.10 -31.16 33.73
C PRO A 574 -26.37 -31.69 34.99
N ASP A 575 -25.04 -31.60 35.06
CA ASP A 575 -24.25 -32.13 36.16
C ASP A 575 -23.92 -31.06 37.22
N HIS A 576 -24.25 -29.78 36.94
CA HIS A 576 -24.05 -28.70 37.90
C HIS A 576 -25.13 -28.69 38.99
N ASP A 577 -24.75 -28.37 40.25
CA ASP A 577 -25.69 -28.34 41.38
C ASP A 577 -26.84 -27.35 41.18
N LEU A 578 -26.64 -26.28 40.39
CA LEU A 578 -27.69 -25.38 40.05
C LEU A 578 -28.84 -26.04 39.27
N PHE A 579 -28.55 -27.03 38.40
CA PHE A 579 -29.59 -27.75 37.69
C PHE A 579 -30.46 -28.58 38.60
N LYS A 580 -29.89 -29.26 39.61
CA LYS A 580 -30.63 -29.95 40.69
C LYS A 580 -31.50 -28.99 41.48
N SER A 581 -30.99 -27.78 41.76
CA SER A 581 -31.76 -26.73 42.44
C SER A 581 -32.93 -26.27 41.57
N LEU A 582 -32.71 -26.12 40.25
CA LEU A 582 -33.78 -25.72 39.30
C LEU A 582 -34.89 -26.80 39.23
N GLN A 583 -34.51 -28.09 39.22
CA GLN A 583 -35.47 -29.21 39.31
C GLN A 583 -36.30 -29.13 40.61
N SER A 584 -35.63 -28.91 41.75
CA SER A 584 -36.32 -28.78 43.05
C SER A 584 -37.27 -27.55 43.11
N VAL A 585 -36.87 -26.43 42.50
CA VAL A 585 -37.74 -25.26 42.40
C VAL A 585 -38.93 -25.55 41.49
N TYR A 586 -38.73 -26.26 40.39
CA TYR A 586 -39.80 -26.67 39.49
C TYR A 586 -40.85 -27.54 40.21
N GLU A 587 -40.43 -28.47 41.03
CA GLU A 587 -41.34 -29.37 41.78
C GLU A 587 -42.11 -28.66 42.88
N LYS A 588 -41.46 -27.69 43.58
CA LYS A 588 -42.03 -27.04 44.78
C LYS A 588 -42.74 -25.73 44.45
N GLU A 589 -42.17 -24.90 43.61
CA GLU A 589 -42.60 -23.55 43.31
C GLU A 589 -42.45 -23.20 41.81
N PRO A 590 -43.17 -23.88 40.90
CA PRO A 590 -42.95 -23.76 39.44
C PRO A 590 -43.10 -22.32 38.91
N VAL A 591 -43.82 -21.45 39.62
CA VAL A 591 -43.98 -20.02 39.25
C VAL A 591 -42.65 -19.24 39.33
N LYS A 592 -41.68 -19.70 40.15
CA LYS A 592 -40.38 -19.06 40.26
C LYS A 592 -39.44 -19.40 39.08
N ILE A 593 -39.78 -20.36 38.23
CA ILE A 593 -38.93 -20.75 37.10
C ILE A 593 -38.70 -19.58 36.13
N ASP A 594 -39.66 -18.72 35.93
CA ASP A 594 -39.55 -17.55 35.07
C ASP A 594 -38.43 -16.60 35.55
N GLU A 595 -38.35 -16.37 36.89
CA GLU A 595 -37.31 -15.53 37.48
C GLU A 595 -35.90 -16.18 37.34
N TYR A 596 -35.80 -17.48 37.62
CA TYR A 596 -34.52 -18.20 37.46
C TYR A 596 -34.09 -18.28 36.01
N ALA A 597 -35.00 -18.54 35.07
CA ALA A 597 -34.70 -18.57 33.63
C ALA A 597 -34.14 -17.22 33.17
N SER A 598 -34.73 -16.12 33.59
CA SER A 598 -34.24 -14.78 33.25
C SER A 598 -32.85 -14.53 33.82
N ILE A 599 -32.57 -14.89 35.08
CA ILE A 599 -31.25 -14.71 35.68
C ILE A 599 -30.19 -15.56 34.96
N LEU A 600 -30.50 -16.80 34.64
CA LEU A 600 -29.58 -17.70 33.92
C LEU A 600 -29.27 -17.21 32.51
N PHE A 601 -30.27 -16.66 31.83
CA PHE A 601 -30.09 -16.07 30.51
C PHE A 601 -29.20 -14.81 30.57
N ASP A 602 -29.44 -13.94 31.51
CA ASP A 602 -28.67 -12.71 31.72
C ASP A 602 -27.20 -13.04 32.09
N GLN A 603 -26.98 -14.06 32.93
CA GLN A 603 -25.61 -14.58 33.20
C GLN A 603 -24.93 -15.11 31.94
N ALA A 604 -25.66 -15.88 31.12
CA ALA A 604 -25.12 -16.43 29.90
C ALA A 604 -24.80 -15.33 28.86
N LEU A 605 -25.60 -14.23 28.81
CA LEU A 605 -25.28 -13.03 28.02
C LEU A 605 -23.98 -12.38 28.45
N LEU A 606 -23.80 -12.17 29.77
CA LEU A 606 -22.55 -11.58 30.30
C LEU A 606 -21.33 -12.43 29.95
N ILE A 607 -21.45 -13.75 30.10
CA ILE A 607 -20.36 -14.70 29.74
C ILE A 607 -20.02 -14.60 28.25
N ALA A 608 -21.04 -14.47 27.39
CA ALA A 608 -20.86 -14.31 25.94
C ALA A 608 -20.40 -12.90 25.53
N GLY A 609 -20.19 -11.99 26.50
CA GLY A 609 -19.70 -10.62 26.26
C GLY A 609 -20.74 -9.68 25.71
N PHE A 610 -22.04 -9.95 25.95
CA PHE A 610 -23.14 -9.04 25.62
C PHE A 610 -23.53 -8.17 26.81
N SER A 611 -24.13 -7.03 26.53
CA SER A 611 -24.80 -6.20 27.53
C SER A 611 -26.13 -6.84 27.91
N ILE A 612 -26.52 -6.69 29.18
CA ILE A 612 -27.85 -7.03 29.66
C ILE A 612 -28.80 -5.88 29.33
N ASP A 613 -30.02 -6.19 28.86
CA ASP A 613 -31.03 -5.20 28.48
C ASP A 613 -31.42 -4.32 29.65
N ASP A 614 -31.66 -4.90 30.84
CA ASP A 614 -31.97 -4.22 32.09
C ASP A 614 -31.05 -4.64 33.24
N PRO A 615 -29.89 -4.00 33.40
CA PRO A 615 -28.93 -4.30 34.47
C PRO A 615 -29.49 -4.04 35.87
N VAL A 616 -30.47 -3.11 36.00
CA VAL A 616 -31.09 -2.78 37.28
C VAL A 616 -32.00 -3.92 37.72
N GLU A 617 -32.85 -4.41 36.81
CA GLU A 617 -33.70 -5.57 37.07
C GLU A 617 -32.88 -6.80 37.45
N PHE A 618 -31.80 -7.10 36.69
CA PHE A 618 -30.89 -8.18 37.00
C PHE A 618 -30.31 -8.04 38.40
N SER A 619 -29.77 -6.87 38.74
CA SER A 619 -29.21 -6.60 40.08
C SER A 619 -30.26 -6.79 41.21
N ASN A 620 -31.49 -6.37 40.98
CA ASN A 620 -32.59 -6.53 41.97
C ASN A 620 -32.91 -8.02 42.16
N LYS A 621 -32.98 -8.82 41.10
CA LYS A 621 -33.18 -10.27 41.18
C LYS A 621 -32.08 -10.96 41.96
N ILE A 622 -30.82 -10.63 41.70
CA ILE A 622 -29.68 -11.18 42.45
C ILE A 622 -29.75 -10.77 43.92
N THR A 623 -30.08 -9.50 44.24
CA THR A 623 -30.22 -9.02 45.63
C THR A 623 -31.31 -9.79 46.34
N LYS A 624 -32.46 -10.05 45.69
CA LYS A 624 -33.54 -10.85 46.25
C LYS A 624 -33.10 -12.26 46.60
N LEU A 625 -32.38 -12.94 45.70
CA LEU A 625 -31.81 -14.28 45.97
C LEU A 625 -30.83 -14.26 47.13
N MET A 626 -29.96 -13.25 47.24
CA MET A 626 -29.05 -13.10 48.41
C MET A 626 -29.80 -12.96 49.73
N ILE A 627 -30.90 -12.20 49.73
CA ILE A 627 -31.75 -12.07 50.93
C ILE A 627 -32.44 -13.40 51.26
N GLU A 628 -32.95 -14.13 50.29
CA GLU A 628 -33.57 -15.45 50.51
C GLU A 628 -32.55 -16.48 51.03
N ALA A 629 -31.33 -16.51 50.48
CA ALA A 629 -30.25 -17.39 50.91
C ALA A 629 -29.71 -17.06 52.31
N SER A 630 -29.91 -15.85 52.79
CA SER A 630 -29.47 -15.44 54.14
C SER A 630 -30.50 -15.69 55.25
N LYS A 631 -31.70 -16.16 54.89
CA LYS A 631 -32.75 -16.54 55.84
C LYS A 631 -32.69 -18.02 56.17
#